data_ff2003754184494216f5bfd508fe7e27
#
_entry.id   ff2003754184494216f5bfd508fe7e27
#
_cell.length_a   1.000
_cell.length_b   1.000
_cell.length_c   1.000
_cell.angle_alpha   90.00
_cell.angle_beta   90.00
_cell.angle_gamma   90.00
#
_symmetry.space_group_name_H-M   'P 1'
#
loop_
_entity.id
_entity.type
_entity.pdbx_description
1 polymer ?
#
loop_
_entity_poly.entity_id
_entity_poly.type
_entity_poly.pdbx_seq_one_letter_code
_entity_poly.pdbx_strand_id
1 'polypeptide(L)'
;MRILVVEDDPLIREFVVEALREEGYEVIHAANGEQALAWCKRRVADVLVTDIKLPGRIDGWQIAEHCREHDPGLPVIYATGFSPVEARPVPGSLTLQKPYHPDRIVKAVREMGRERRNSAN
;
A
#
# COMPACT_ATOMS: atom_id res chain seq x y z
N MET A 1 -8.71 -11.74 0.05
CA MET A 1 -7.43 -11.03 0.21
C MET A 1 -7.70 -9.67 0.83
N ARG A 2 -6.89 -9.25 1.75
CA ARG A 2 -7.07 -8.01 2.52
C ARG A 2 -5.98 -7.01 2.16
N ILE A 3 -6.38 -5.76 1.86
CA ILE A 3 -5.48 -4.71 1.40
C ILE A 3 -5.45 -3.60 2.45
N LEU A 4 -4.24 -3.17 2.85
CA LEU A 4 -4.08 -1.99 3.70
C LEU A 4 -3.78 -0.79 2.79
N VAL A 5 -4.65 0.21 2.82
CA VAL A 5 -4.51 1.44 2.04
C VAL A 5 -4.16 2.58 2.99
N VAL A 6 -3.03 3.25 2.74
CA VAL A 6 -2.59 4.40 3.55
C VAL A 6 -2.59 5.64 2.67
N GLU A 7 -3.52 6.54 2.92
CA GLU A 7 -3.71 7.77 2.16
C GLU A 7 -4.32 8.82 3.08
N ASP A 8 -3.70 9.98 3.18
CA ASP A 8 -4.18 11.05 4.06
C ASP A 8 -5.33 11.86 3.45
N ASP A 9 -5.39 11.99 2.11
CA ASP A 9 -6.50 12.68 1.44
C ASP A 9 -7.75 11.79 1.49
N PRO A 10 -8.81 12.23 2.20
CA PRO A 10 -9.99 11.37 2.37
C PRO A 10 -10.73 11.09 1.07
N LEU A 11 -10.69 12.01 0.11
CA LEU A 11 -11.37 11.81 -1.17
C LEU A 11 -10.63 10.78 -2.02
N ILE A 12 -9.31 10.90 -2.13
CA ILE A 12 -8.49 9.93 -2.86
C ILE A 12 -8.58 8.57 -2.20
N ARG A 13 -8.50 8.53 -0.88
CA ARG A 13 -8.61 7.29 -0.11
C ARG A 13 -9.92 6.57 -0.40
N GLU A 14 -11.03 7.32 -0.40
CA GLU A 14 -12.35 6.75 -0.67
C GLU A 14 -12.42 6.15 -2.08
N PHE A 15 -11.93 6.84 -3.09
CA PHE A 15 -11.92 6.31 -4.45
C PHE A 15 -11.14 5.00 -4.56
N VAL A 16 -9.97 4.93 -3.95
CA VAL A 16 -9.13 3.73 -3.99
C VAL A 16 -9.79 2.59 -3.22
N VAL A 17 -10.28 2.87 -2.02
CA VAL A 17 -10.94 1.87 -1.18
C VAL A 17 -12.16 1.29 -1.89
N GLU A 18 -13.00 2.13 -2.47
CA GLU A 18 -14.20 1.66 -3.17
C GLU A 18 -13.85 0.81 -4.39
N ALA A 19 -12.86 1.23 -5.18
CA ALA A 19 -12.44 0.46 -6.35
C ALA A 19 -11.96 -0.94 -5.97
N LEU A 20 -11.20 -1.04 -4.88
CA LEU A 20 -10.72 -2.34 -4.40
C LEU A 20 -11.85 -3.19 -3.84
N ARG A 21 -12.79 -2.60 -3.12
CA ARG A 21 -13.95 -3.33 -2.59
C ARG A 21 -14.85 -3.86 -3.69
N GLU A 22 -15.01 -3.11 -4.77
CA GLU A 22 -15.79 -3.56 -5.93
C GLU A 22 -15.20 -4.82 -6.56
N GLU A 23 -13.89 -5.01 -6.43
CA GLU A 23 -13.22 -6.22 -6.93
C GLU A 23 -13.29 -7.39 -5.95
N GLY A 24 -13.96 -7.22 -4.82
CA GLY A 24 -14.14 -8.27 -3.83
C GLY A 24 -13.08 -8.34 -2.75
N TYR A 25 -12.16 -7.39 -2.69
CA TYR A 25 -11.13 -7.36 -1.65
C TYR A 25 -11.67 -6.75 -0.36
N GLU A 26 -11.20 -7.26 0.78
CA GLU A 26 -11.37 -6.59 2.06
C GLU A 26 -10.34 -5.46 2.14
N VAL A 27 -10.76 -4.28 2.61
CA VAL A 27 -9.86 -3.13 2.68
C VAL A 27 -9.86 -2.55 4.08
N ILE A 28 -8.65 -2.41 4.63
CA ILE A 28 -8.40 -1.65 5.85
C ILE A 28 -7.73 -0.36 5.37
N HIS A 29 -8.09 0.77 5.96
CA HIS A 29 -7.46 2.03 5.58
C HIS A 29 -6.90 2.78 6.77
N ALA A 30 -5.88 3.59 6.51
CA ALA A 30 -5.23 4.42 7.50
C ALA A 30 -4.97 5.80 6.88
N ALA A 31 -5.03 6.84 7.70
CA ALA A 31 -4.84 8.22 7.25
C ALA A 31 -3.41 8.73 7.52
N ASN A 32 -2.62 8.00 8.28
CA ASN A 32 -1.27 8.40 8.64
C ASN A 32 -0.41 7.18 8.96
N GLY A 33 0.89 7.41 9.17
CA GLY A 33 1.84 6.33 9.41
C GLY A 33 1.63 5.59 10.71
N GLU A 34 1.23 6.28 11.76
CA GLU A 34 1.02 5.66 13.07
C GLU A 34 -0.10 4.63 13.02
N GLN A 35 -1.20 4.97 12.36
CA GLN A 35 -2.32 4.04 12.17
C GLN A 35 -1.87 2.84 11.32
N ALA A 36 -1.11 3.12 10.25
CA ALA A 36 -0.61 2.06 9.38
C ALA A 36 0.29 1.08 10.12
N LEU A 37 1.21 1.58 10.94
CA LEU A 37 2.12 0.72 11.70
C LEU A 37 1.38 -0.18 12.67
N ALA A 38 0.31 0.30 13.29
CA ALA A 38 -0.51 -0.51 14.18
C ALA A 38 -1.09 -1.73 13.44
N TRP A 39 -1.52 -1.54 12.20
CA TRP A 39 -2.00 -2.65 11.37
C TRP A 39 -0.87 -3.58 10.94
N CYS A 40 0.31 -3.02 10.58
CA CYS A 40 1.46 -3.83 10.16
C CYS A 40 1.88 -4.82 11.25
N LYS A 41 1.86 -4.40 12.51
CA LYS A 41 2.22 -5.27 13.62
C LYS A 41 1.29 -6.48 13.75
N ARG A 42 0.05 -6.34 13.31
CA ARG A 42 -0.94 -7.42 13.38
C ARG A 42 -0.87 -8.38 12.20
N ARG A 43 -0.06 -8.08 11.19
CA ARG A 43 0.16 -8.91 10.00
C ARG A 43 -1.16 -9.30 9.31
N VAL A 44 -2.10 -8.35 9.25
CA VAL A 44 -3.45 -8.62 8.74
C VAL A 44 -3.59 -8.37 7.23
N ALA A 45 -2.65 -7.64 6.63
CA ALA A 45 -2.73 -7.28 5.21
C ALA A 45 -1.98 -8.27 4.33
N ASP A 46 -2.54 -8.51 3.15
CA ASP A 46 -1.91 -9.32 2.10
C ASP A 46 -1.19 -8.45 1.07
N VAL A 47 -1.55 -7.18 0.98
CA VAL A 47 -0.89 -6.18 0.13
C VAL A 47 -0.96 -4.84 0.84
N LEU A 48 0.12 -4.06 0.77
CA LEU A 48 0.18 -2.68 1.26
C LEU A 48 0.16 -1.73 0.06
N VAL A 49 -0.77 -0.78 0.08
CA VAL A 49 -0.82 0.35 -0.85
C VAL A 49 -0.65 1.61 -0.02
N THR A 50 0.44 2.34 -0.19
CA THR A 50 0.71 3.51 0.64
C THR A 50 1.17 4.72 -0.17
N ASP A 51 0.69 5.90 0.22
CA ASP A 51 1.29 7.14 -0.21
C ASP A 51 2.69 7.24 0.44
N ILE A 52 3.58 8.00 -0.17
CA ILE A 52 4.93 8.20 0.35
C ILE A 52 4.95 9.35 1.34
N LYS A 53 4.41 10.51 0.92
CA LYS A 53 4.38 11.70 1.80
C LYS A 53 3.08 11.71 2.60
N LEU A 54 3.21 11.56 3.90
CA LEU A 54 2.10 11.49 4.83
C LEU A 54 2.28 12.52 5.95
N PRO A 55 1.18 12.94 6.61
CA PRO A 55 1.31 13.84 7.76
C PRO A 55 2.00 13.12 8.92
N GLY A 56 2.69 13.88 9.75
CA GLY A 56 3.41 13.35 10.89
C GLY A 56 4.85 13.00 10.54
N ARG A 57 5.44 12.10 11.31
CA ARG A 57 6.87 11.76 11.21
C ARG A 57 7.17 10.52 10.39
N ILE A 58 6.14 9.74 10.08
CA ILE A 58 6.32 8.45 9.42
C ILE A 58 5.85 8.56 7.97
N ASP A 59 6.73 8.30 7.03
CA ASP A 59 6.42 8.32 5.61
C ASP A 59 6.15 6.91 5.07
N GLY A 60 5.78 6.84 3.78
CA GLY A 60 5.46 5.56 3.16
C GLY A 60 6.63 4.60 3.06
N TRP A 61 7.86 5.11 2.93
CA TRP A 61 9.05 4.28 2.93
C TRP A 61 9.20 3.54 4.26
N GLN A 62 9.04 4.27 5.37
CA GLN A 62 9.15 3.71 6.71
C GLN A 62 8.04 2.71 7.00
N ILE A 63 6.81 3.00 6.56
CA ILE A 63 5.69 2.07 6.72
C ILE A 63 6.02 0.72 6.05
N ALA A 64 6.47 0.77 4.81
CA ALA A 64 6.79 -0.45 4.07
C ALA A 64 7.94 -1.23 4.71
N GLU A 65 8.98 -0.53 5.15
CA GLU A 65 10.12 -1.14 5.83
C GLU A 65 9.68 -1.86 7.11
N HIS A 66 8.85 -1.21 7.92
CA HIS A 66 8.33 -1.81 9.15
C HIS A 66 7.39 -2.99 8.87
N CYS A 67 6.50 -2.87 7.88
CA CYS A 67 5.63 -3.99 7.52
C CYS A 67 6.46 -5.20 7.07
N ARG A 68 7.52 -4.98 6.31
CA ARG A 68 8.42 -6.05 5.84
C ARG A 68 9.21 -6.69 6.98
N GLU A 69 9.42 -5.99 8.08
CA GLU A 69 10.02 -6.60 9.28
C GLU A 69 9.12 -7.71 9.84
N HIS A 70 7.82 -7.51 9.80
CA HIS A 70 6.84 -8.48 10.29
C HIS A 70 6.44 -9.51 9.22
N ASP A 71 6.47 -9.13 7.97
CA ASP A 71 6.08 -9.97 6.83
C ASP A 71 7.02 -9.68 5.64
N PRO A 72 8.15 -10.40 5.55
CA PRO A 72 9.17 -10.12 4.52
C PRO A 72 8.69 -10.26 3.08
N GLY A 73 7.65 -11.04 2.86
CA GLY A 73 7.10 -11.27 1.51
C GLY A 73 5.94 -10.35 1.15
N LEU A 74 5.61 -9.36 1.97
CA LEU A 74 4.46 -8.48 1.75
C LEU A 74 4.63 -7.67 0.45
N PRO A 75 3.71 -7.82 -0.53
CA PRO A 75 3.71 -6.95 -1.70
C PRO A 75 3.43 -5.50 -1.30
N VAL A 76 4.19 -4.57 -1.88
CA VAL A 76 4.07 -3.13 -1.58
C VAL A 76 3.91 -2.34 -2.87
N ILE A 77 2.92 -1.46 -2.88
CA ILE A 77 2.65 -0.52 -3.95
C ILE A 77 2.71 0.89 -3.35
N TYR A 78 3.63 1.71 -3.84
CA TYR A 78 3.71 3.11 -3.45
C TYR A 78 2.95 3.98 -4.44
N ALA A 79 2.29 5.02 -3.95
CA ALA A 79 1.69 6.06 -4.77
C ALA A 79 2.34 7.40 -4.42
N THR A 80 2.74 8.18 -5.40
CA THR A 80 3.43 9.44 -5.14
C THR A 80 3.01 10.53 -6.13
N GLY A 81 2.86 11.76 -5.63
CA GLY A 81 2.56 12.94 -6.45
C GLY A 81 3.79 13.62 -7.03
N PHE A 82 4.99 13.22 -6.60
CA PHE A 82 6.24 13.80 -7.09
C PHE A 82 7.36 12.77 -6.94
N SER A 83 8.47 13.01 -7.65
CA SER A 83 9.63 12.14 -7.53
C SER A 83 10.42 12.51 -6.28
N PRO A 84 10.51 11.63 -5.28
CA PRO A 84 11.30 11.90 -4.09
C PRO A 84 12.79 11.98 -4.43
N VAL A 85 13.50 12.87 -3.72
CA VAL A 85 14.93 13.05 -3.93
C VAL A 85 15.71 11.79 -3.57
N GLU A 86 15.26 11.09 -2.52
CA GLU A 86 15.88 9.85 -2.07
C GLU A 86 14.81 8.76 -1.94
N ALA A 87 14.67 7.97 -2.99
CA ALA A 87 13.75 6.84 -2.98
C ALA A 87 14.35 5.68 -2.17
N ARG A 88 13.51 5.05 -1.33
CA ARG A 88 13.92 3.90 -0.51
C ARG A 88 12.91 2.76 -0.66
N PRO A 89 12.58 2.33 -1.88
CA PRO A 89 11.58 1.28 -2.06
C PRO A 89 12.09 -0.06 -1.54
N VAL A 90 11.20 -0.82 -0.88
CA VAL A 90 11.54 -2.19 -0.50
C VAL A 90 11.64 -3.06 -1.77
N PRO A 91 12.48 -4.13 -1.74
CA PRO A 91 12.65 -4.98 -2.92
C PRO A 91 11.34 -5.55 -3.46
N GLY A 92 11.20 -5.55 -4.78
CA GLY A 92 10.04 -6.10 -5.45
C GLY A 92 8.79 -5.24 -5.40
N SER A 93 8.88 -4.02 -4.87
CA SER A 93 7.76 -3.10 -4.82
C SER A 93 7.50 -2.42 -6.15
N LEU A 94 6.31 -1.83 -6.27
CA LEU A 94 5.90 -1.05 -7.44
C LEU A 94 5.58 0.36 -7.01
N THR A 95 5.97 1.36 -7.81
CA THR A 95 5.64 2.76 -7.57
C THR A 95 4.75 3.28 -8.70
N LEU A 96 3.59 3.84 -8.33
CA LEU A 96 2.68 4.48 -9.27
C LEU A 96 2.68 5.98 -9.03
N GLN A 97 2.82 6.76 -10.11
CA GLN A 97 2.87 8.21 -10.01
C GLN A 97 1.46 8.80 -10.13
N LYS A 98 1.14 9.73 -9.24
CA LYS A 98 -0.12 10.48 -9.32
C LYS A 98 -0.03 11.55 -10.42
N PRO A 99 -1.13 11.93 -11.07
CA PRO A 99 -2.46 11.34 -10.89
C PRO A 99 -2.55 9.98 -11.58
N TYR A 100 -3.27 9.06 -10.96
CA TYR A 100 -3.54 7.75 -11.55
C TYR A 100 -5.03 7.44 -11.46
N HIS A 101 -5.53 6.63 -12.38
CA HIS A 101 -6.89 6.11 -12.29
C HIS A 101 -6.92 4.96 -11.28
N PRO A 102 -7.95 4.84 -10.42
CA PRO A 102 -8.02 3.75 -9.45
C PRO A 102 -7.88 2.35 -10.04
N ASP A 103 -8.26 2.17 -11.31
CA ASP A 103 -8.08 0.88 -12.00
C ASP A 103 -6.61 0.43 -12.06
N ARG A 104 -5.66 1.36 -12.06
CA ARG A 104 -4.24 1.01 -12.05
C ARG A 104 -3.84 0.37 -10.73
N ILE A 105 -4.40 0.87 -9.62
CA ILE A 105 -4.17 0.27 -8.30
C ILE A 105 -4.79 -1.13 -8.26
N VAL A 106 -6.01 -1.28 -8.74
CA VAL A 106 -6.70 -2.58 -8.79
C VAL A 106 -5.88 -3.60 -9.58
N LYS A 107 -5.39 -3.20 -10.75
CA LYS A 107 -4.57 -4.07 -11.58
C LYS A 107 -3.27 -4.47 -10.88
N ALA A 108 -2.59 -3.51 -10.27
CA ALA A 108 -1.33 -3.77 -9.55
C ALA A 108 -1.55 -4.70 -8.37
N VAL A 109 -2.61 -4.49 -7.59
CA VAL A 109 -2.96 -5.35 -6.46
C VAL A 109 -3.23 -6.77 -6.93
N ARG A 110 -3.98 -6.91 -8.02
CA ARG A 110 -4.31 -8.23 -8.58
C ARG A 110 -3.05 -8.98 -8.99
N GLU A 111 -2.16 -8.32 -9.72
CA GLU A 111 -0.93 -8.95 -10.21
C GLU A 111 0.02 -9.31 -9.07
N MET A 112 0.26 -8.40 -8.14
CA MET A 112 1.17 -8.66 -7.02
C MET A 112 0.61 -9.69 -6.04
N GLY A 113 -0.69 -9.68 -5.80
CA GLY A 113 -1.33 -10.67 -4.97
C GLY A 113 -1.24 -12.07 -5.58
N ARG A 114 -1.37 -12.17 -6.91
CA ARG A 114 -1.23 -13.44 -7.63
C ARG A 114 0.18 -13.96 -7.54
N GLU A 115 1.18 -13.10 -7.75
CA GLU A 115 2.59 -13.48 -7.66
C GLU A 115 2.93 -14.00 -6.27
N ARG A 116 2.44 -13.34 -5.22
CA ARG A 116 2.66 -13.77 -3.85
C ARG A 116 2.08 -15.16 -3.60
N ARG A 117 0.85 -15.43 -4.07
CA ARG A 117 0.23 -16.74 -3.90
C ARG A 117 1.00 -17.83 -4.62
N ASN A 118 1.51 -17.54 -5.81
CA ASN A 118 2.31 -18.50 -6.58
C ASN A 118 3.64 -18.78 -5.89
N SER A 119 4.26 -17.74 -5.31
CA SER A 119 5.53 -17.89 -4.61
C SER A 119 5.40 -18.66 -3.29
N ALA A 120 4.20 -18.66 -2.69
CA ALA A 120 3.96 -19.37 -1.42
C ALA A 120 3.88 -20.89 -1.61
N ASN A 121 3.80 -21.35 -2.84
CA ASN A 121 3.78 -22.76 -3.17
C ASN A 121 5.19 -23.22 -3.54
#